data_38ae0a5a09d952fdb22857950476711f
#
_entry.id   38ae0a5a09d952fdb22857950476711f
#
_cell.length_a   1.000
_cell.length_b   1.000
_cell.length_c   1.000
_cell.angle_alpha   90.00
_cell.angle_beta   90.00
_cell.angle_gamma   90.00
#
_symmetry.space_group_name_H-M   'P 1'
#
loop_
_entity.id
_entity.type
_entity.pdbx_description
1 polymer ?
#
loop_
_entity_poly.entity_id
_entity_poly.type
_entity_poly.pdbx_seq_one_letter_code
_entity_poly.pdbx_strand_id
1 'polypeptide(L)'
;MKLDLKDRRILYELDRNARASNVEIAKKAGISKQVAGFRIKRLITSKMLTKFHTIIDISTLGYTVHKLFFRLQNLDKHSEENLIAFLLRHPSVVWIAGCDGRFDLACGVWAENVETLDHTLAEFTREFGECIAERQIATILRGEYLPRD
;
A
#
# COMPACT_ATOMS: atom_id res chain seq x y z
N MET A 1 -15.51 11.76 -11.31
CA MET A 1 -15.52 13.22 -10.92
C MET A 1 -14.39 13.92 -11.64
N LYS A 2 -14.62 15.11 -12.22
CA LYS A 2 -13.55 15.93 -12.83
C LYS A 2 -12.93 16.81 -11.73
N LEU A 3 -11.61 16.76 -11.58
CA LEU A 3 -10.84 17.56 -10.63
C LEU A 3 -10.52 18.93 -11.25
N ASP A 4 -10.76 20.01 -10.51
CA ASP A 4 -10.29 21.35 -10.84
C ASP A 4 -8.90 21.63 -10.24
N LEU A 5 -8.31 22.79 -10.54
CA LEU A 5 -7.00 23.18 -10.04
C LEU A 5 -6.95 23.27 -8.49
N LYS A 6 -8.06 23.67 -7.86
CA LYS A 6 -8.12 23.79 -6.39
C LYS A 6 -8.16 22.40 -5.72
N ASP A 7 -8.88 21.45 -6.32
CA ASP A 7 -8.88 20.06 -5.86
C ASP A 7 -7.49 19.43 -5.96
N ARG A 8 -6.78 19.67 -7.07
CA ARG A 8 -5.40 19.18 -7.25
C ARG A 8 -4.45 19.75 -6.19
N ARG A 9 -4.55 21.05 -5.88
CA ARG A 9 -3.76 21.69 -4.83
C ARG A 9 -4.07 21.12 -3.45
N ILE A 10 -5.33 20.85 -3.15
CA ILE A 10 -5.73 20.21 -1.88
C ILE A 10 -5.10 18.80 -1.78
N LEU A 11 -5.20 18.00 -2.83
CA LEU A 11 -4.60 16.65 -2.86
C LEU A 11 -3.08 16.71 -2.70
N TYR A 12 -2.41 17.63 -3.37
CA TYR A 12 -0.97 17.85 -3.24
C TYR A 12 -0.56 18.18 -1.80
N GLU A 13 -1.28 19.09 -1.13
CA GLU A 13 -0.98 19.44 0.26
C GLU A 13 -1.24 18.28 1.23
N LEU A 14 -2.28 17.48 0.99
CA LEU A 14 -2.58 16.29 1.78
C LEU A 14 -1.58 15.14 1.54
N ASP A 15 -1.04 15.01 0.34
CA ASP A 15 0.01 14.03 0.03
C ASP A 15 1.31 14.36 0.79
N ARG A 16 1.65 15.64 0.92
CA ARG A 16 2.83 16.10 1.67
C ARG A 16 2.64 16.07 3.18
N ASN A 17 1.43 16.37 3.64
CA ASN A 17 1.08 16.36 5.06
C ASN A 17 -0.39 15.97 5.25
N ALA A 18 -0.64 14.68 5.44
CA ALA A 18 -1.98 14.14 5.68
C ALA A 18 -2.65 14.69 6.96
N ARG A 19 -1.88 15.33 7.86
CA ARG A 19 -2.36 15.98 9.09
C ARG A 19 -2.53 17.50 8.97
N ALA A 20 -2.30 18.09 7.80
CA ALA A 20 -2.48 19.52 7.58
C ALA A 20 -3.92 19.93 7.91
N SER A 21 -4.05 21.02 8.65
CA SER A 21 -5.36 21.57 9.01
C SER A 21 -6.06 22.16 7.78
N ASN A 22 -7.40 22.22 7.82
CA ASN A 22 -8.17 22.88 6.75
C ASN A 22 -7.78 24.37 6.57
N VAL A 23 -7.22 25.00 7.59
CA VAL A 23 -6.72 26.40 7.51
C VAL A 23 -5.45 26.47 6.68
N GLU A 24 -4.49 25.59 6.95
CA GLU A 24 -3.23 25.51 6.20
C GLU A 24 -3.47 25.16 4.73
N ILE A 25 -4.29 24.13 4.47
CA ILE A 25 -4.67 23.72 3.12
C ILE A 25 -5.37 24.85 2.38
N ALA A 26 -6.32 25.53 3.02
CA ALA A 26 -7.05 26.66 2.45
C ALA A 26 -6.11 27.79 2.02
N LYS A 27 -5.17 28.18 2.90
CA LYS A 27 -4.16 29.21 2.63
C LYS A 27 -3.33 28.86 1.38
N LYS A 28 -2.82 27.65 1.31
CA LYS A 28 -1.98 27.17 0.19
C LYS A 28 -2.78 26.98 -1.11
N ALA A 29 -4.03 26.50 -1.00
CA ALA A 29 -4.90 26.35 -2.16
C ALA A 29 -5.52 27.67 -2.65
N GLY A 30 -5.39 28.78 -1.88
CA GLY A 30 -5.99 30.07 -2.20
C GLY A 30 -7.52 30.03 -2.18
N ILE A 31 -8.11 29.47 -1.11
CA ILE A 31 -9.55 29.33 -0.88
C ILE A 31 -9.88 29.57 0.61
N SER A 32 -11.17 29.68 0.96
CA SER A 32 -11.55 29.76 2.37
C SER A 32 -11.48 28.40 3.07
N LYS A 33 -11.36 28.41 4.43
CA LYS A 33 -11.38 27.21 5.27
C LYS A 33 -12.63 26.36 5.03
N GLN A 34 -13.80 27.00 4.90
CA GLN A 34 -15.07 26.33 4.67
C GLN A 34 -15.07 25.60 3.32
N VAL A 35 -14.57 26.27 2.27
CA VAL A 35 -14.46 25.69 0.93
C VAL A 35 -13.46 24.54 0.92
N ALA A 36 -12.33 24.65 1.63
CA ALA A 36 -11.37 23.55 1.76
C ALA A 36 -12.02 22.31 2.42
N GLY A 37 -12.68 22.50 3.57
CA GLY A 37 -13.37 21.42 4.25
C GLY A 37 -14.47 20.75 3.40
N PHE A 38 -15.27 21.53 2.69
CA PHE A 38 -16.28 21.01 1.77
C PHE A 38 -15.66 20.17 0.63
N ARG A 39 -14.58 20.68 0.02
CA ARG A 39 -13.89 19.99 -1.08
C ARG A 39 -13.24 18.69 -0.61
N ILE A 40 -12.58 18.68 0.55
CA ILE A 40 -11.99 17.48 1.16
C ILE A 40 -13.09 16.44 1.41
N LYS A 41 -14.23 16.83 2.00
CA LYS A 41 -15.36 15.93 2.22
C LYS A 41 -15.88 15.34 0.90
N ARG A 42 -15.99 16.16 -0.16
CA ARG A 42 -16.38 15.71 -1.50
C ARG A 42 -15.39 14.71 -2.08
N LEU A 43 -14.07 14.92 -1.93
CA LEU A 43 -13.03 14.00 -2.38
C LEU A 43 -13.11 12.65 -1.65
N ILE A 44 -13.41 12.67 -0.35
CA ILE A 44 -13.64 11.43 0.44
C ILE A 44 -14.90 10.71 -0.03
N THR A 45 -16.02 11.42 -0.14
CA THR A 45 -17.31 10.83 -0.55
C THR A 45 -17.23 10.21 -1.95
N SER A 46 -16.46 10.83 -2.86
CA SER A 46 -16.24 10.30 -4.22
C SER A 46 -15.20 9.17 -4.28
N LYS A 47 -14.67 8.72 -3.15
CA LYS A 47 -13.60 7.71 -3.04
C LYS A 47 -12.30 8.07 -3.79
N MET A 48 -12.12 9.35 -4.15
CA MET A 48 -10.87 9.87 -4.70
C MET A 48 -9.79 9.93 -3.59
N LEU A 49 -10.18 10.34 -2.40
CA LEU A 49 -9.37 10.29 -1.19
C LEU A 49 -9.93 9.16 -0.31
N THR A 50 -9.22 8.06 -0.23
CA THR A 50 -9.71 6.83 0.41
C THR A 50 -9.28 6.72 1.86
N LYS A 51 -8.02 7.05 2.16
CA LYS A 51 -7.42 6.90 3.51
C LYS A 51 -6.32 7.92 3.73
N PHE A 52 -6.06 8.20 5.00
CA PHE A 52 -4.86 8.89 5.46
C PHE A 52 -3.96 7.85 6.13
N HIS A 53 -2.70 7.78 5.70
CA HIS A 53 -1.73 6.85 6.25
C HIS A 53 -0.62 7.60 6.98
N THR A 54 -0.18 7.02 8.09
CA THR A 54 1.10 7.39 8.72
C THR A 54 2.17 6.47 8.17
N ILE A 55 3.25 7.05 7.67
CA ILE A 55 4.46 6.31 7.33
C ILE A 55 5.26 6.13 8.60
N ILE A 56 5.56 4.90 8.96
CA ILE A 56 6.34 4.52 10.15
C ILE A 56 7.65 3.92 9.65
N ASP A 57 8.77 4.40 10.15
CA ASP A 57 10.05 3.73 9.95
C ASP A 57 10.10 2.47 10.83
N ILE A 58 9.73 1.36 10.24
CA ILE A 58 9.64 0.08 10.93
C ILE A 58 11.03 -0.51 11.25
N SER A 59 12.10 -0.02 10.62
CA SER A 59 13.46 -0.45 10.94
C SER A 59 13.83 -0.06 12.37
N THR A 60 13.32 1.06 12.87
CA THR A 60 13.49 1.50 14.27
C THR A 60 12.77 0.60 15.27
N LEU A 61 11.80 -0.21 14.80
CA LEU A 61 11.07 -1.22 15.58
C LEU A 61 11.71 -2.62 15.45
N GLY A 62 12.84 -2.74 14.75
CA GLY A 62 13.55 -4.00 14.56
C GLY A 62 13.05 -4.85 13.39
N TYR A 63 12.15 -4.33 12.53
CA TYR A 63 11.64 -5.07 11.39
C TYR A 63 12.41 -4.78 10.11
N THR A 64 12.49 -5.78 9.24
CA THR A 64 12.98 -5.68 7.87
C THR A 64 11.81 -5.86 6.91
N VAL A 65 11.81 -5.12 5.81
CA VAL A 65 10.80 -5.25 4.74
C VAL A 65 11.32 -6.17 3.64
N HIS A 66 10.52 -7.13 3.28
CA HIS A 66 10.78 -8.03 2.16
C HIS A 66 9.67 -7.86 1.11
N LYS A 67 10.06 -7.73 -0.16
CA LYS A 67 9.13 -7.80 -1.29
C LYS A 67 9.16 -9.21 -1.85
N LEU A 68 8.02 -9.84 -1.90
CA LEU A 68 7.82 -11.15 -2.50
C LEU A 68 7.12 -10.94 -3.84
N PHE A 69 7.62 -11.63 -4.86
CA PHE A 69 7.05 -11.66 -6.19
C PHE A 69 6.72 -13.09 -6.53
N PHE A 70 5.52 -13.33 -7.05
CA PHE A 70 5.04 -14.65 -7.40
C PHE A 70 4.62 -14.70 -8.86
N ARG A 71 5.11 -15.69 -9.58
CA ARG A 71 4.51 -16.14 -10.83
C ARG A 71 3.57 -17.28 -10.48
N LEU A 72 2.32 -17.11 -10.83
CA LEU A 72 1.26 -18.02 -10.48
C LEU A 72 1.00 -19.03 -11.62
N GLN A 73 0.48 -20.21 -11.28
CA GLN A 73 0.10 -21.26 -12.21
C GLN A 73 -1.14 -21.98 -11.69
N ASN A 74 -1.86 -22.66 -12.58
CA ASN A 74 -3.00 -23.52 -12.22
C ASN A 74 -4.04 -22.83 -11.33
N LEU A 75 -4.20 -21.52 -11.46
CA LEU A 75 -5.16 -20.75 -10.68
C LEU A 75 -6.51 -20.72 -11.39
N ASP A 76 -7.52 -21.25 -10.73
CA ASP A 76 -8.89 -20.89 -11.04
C ASP A 76 -9.30 -19.65 -10.21
N LYS A 77 -10.44 -19.08 -10.54
CA LYS A 77 -10.95 -17.88 -9.88
C LYS A 77 -11.12 -18.05 -8.37
N HIS A 78 -11.53 -19.23 -7.93
CA HIS A 78 -11.76 -19.53 -6.51
C HIS A 78 -10.44 -19.61 -5.74
N SER A 79 -9.45 -20.25 -6.30
CA SER A 79 -8.09 -20.34 -5.72
C SER A 79 -7.42 -18.98 -5.65
N GLU A 80 -7.61 -18.12 -6.67
CA GLU A 80 -7.13 -16.73 -6.65
C GLU A 80 -7.79 -15.92 -5.52
N GLU A 81 -9.11 -15.99 -5.40
CA GLU A 81 -9.85 -15.29 -4.34
C GLU A 81 -9.39 -15.77 -2.94
N ASN A 82 -9.14 -17.07 -2.76
CA ASN A 82 -8.64 -17.62 -1.50
C ASN A 82 -7.21 -17.15 -1.19
N LEU A 83 -6.32 -17.12 -2.19
CA LEU A 83 -4.96 -16.61 -2.04
C LEU A 83 -4.97 -15.14 -1.61
N ILE A 84 -5.74 -14.30 -2.29
CA ILE A 84 -5.87 -12.88 -1.94
C ILE A 84 -6.45 -12.72 -0.52
N ALA A 85 -7.50 -13.48 -0.18
CA ALA A 85 -8.11 -13.43 1.14
C ALA A 85 -7.17 -13.89 2.26
N PHE A 86 -6.32 -14.87 2.01
CA PHE A 86 -5.28 -15.32 2.92
C PHE A 86 -4.25 -14.22 3.15
N LEU A 87 -3.68 -13.66 2.07
CA LEU A 87 -2.67 -12.61 2.17
C LEU A 87 -3.21 -11.35 2.87
N LEU A 88 -4.46 -10.96 2.62
CA LEU A 88 -5.09 -9.81 3.28
C LEU A 88 -5.27 -9.99 4.79
N ARG A 89 -5.36 -11.23 5.28
CA ARG A 89 -5.52 -11.55 6.72
C ARG A 89 -4.20 -11.87 7.40
N HIS A 90 -3.13 -12.12 6.64
CA HIS A 90 -1.85 -12.54 7.21
C HIS A 90 -1.18 -11.38 7.97
N PRO A 91 -0.79 -11.54 9.24
CA PRO A 91 -0.31 -10.45 10.08
C PRO A 91 1.00 -9.83 9.59
N SER A 92 1.87 -10.61 8.93
CA SER A 92 3.14 -10.12 8.39
C SER A 92 2.99 -9.43 7.03
N VAL A 93 1.83 -9.55 6.35
CA VAL A 93 1.61 -8.92 5.03
C VAL A 93 1.11 -7.51 5.20
N VAL A 94 1.78 -6.55 4.59
CA VAL A 94 1.50 -5.12 4.75
C VAL A 94 0.88 -4.47 3.53
N TRP A 95 1.08 -5.05 2.36
CA TRP A 95 0.42 -4.67 1.11
C TRP A 95 0.47 -5.83 0.12
N ILE A 96 -0.45 -5.82 -0.82
CA ILE A 96 -0.49 -6.72 -1.98
C ILE A 96 -0.77 -5.91 -3.25
N ALA A 97 -0.26 -6.39 -4.39
CA ALA A 97 -0.50 -5.80 -5.71
C ALA A 97 -0.55 -6.91 -6.77
N GLY A 98 -1.57 -6.87 -7.62
CA GLY A 98 -1.55 -7.59 -8.88
C GLY A 98 -0.54 -6.94 -9.84
N CYS A 99 0.19 -7.74 -10.59
CA CYS A 99 1.20 -7.29 -11.54
C CYS A 99 0.86 -7.80 -12.95
N ASP A 100 1.34 -7.08 -13.95
CA ASP A 100 1.36 -7.53 -15.34
C ASP A 100 2.83 -7.58 -15.79
N GLY A 101 3.29 -8.75 -16.30
CA GLY A 101 4.66 -8.97 -16.72
C GLY A 101 5.21 -10.32 -16.27
N ARG A 102 6.46 -10.35 -15.77
CA ARG A 102 7.12 -11.60 -15.35
C ARG A 102 6.42 -12.25 -14.15
N PHE A 103 5.85 -11.47 -13.24
CA PHE A 103 5.15 -11.92 -12.06
C PHE A 103 3.71 -11.43 -12.08
N ASP A 104 2.82 -12.22 -11.50
CA ASP A 104 1.37 -11.94 -11.47
C ASP A 104 0.95 -11.25 -10.18
N LEU A 105 1.68 -11.49 -9.09
CA LEU A 105 1.37 -10.99 -7.75
C LEU A 105 2.65 -10.53 -7.03
N ALA A 106 2.57 -9.42 -6.32
CA ALA A 106 3.59 -8.97 -5.40
C ALA A 106 2.97 -8.67 -4.03
N CYS A 107 3.73 -8.90 -2.96
CA CYS A 107 3.35 -8.45 -1.62
C CYS A 107 4.57 -7.96 -0.83
N GLY A 108 4.30 -7.09 0.15
CA GLY A 108 5.28 -6.69 1.16
C GLY A 108 5.08 -7.48 2.43
N VAL A 109 6.17 -7.98 2.99
CA VAL A 109 6.18 -8.73 4.26
C VAL A 109 7.15 -8.06 5.22
N TRP A 110 6.74 -7.93 6.48
CA TRP A 110 7.61 -7.54 7.58
C TRP A 110 8.08 -8.77 8.34
N ALA A 111 9.36 -8.81 8.68
CA ALA A 111 9.94 -9.84 9.53
C ALA A 111 10.97 -9.23 10.47
N GLU A 112 11.01 -9.69 11.72
CA GLU A 112 11.99 -9.27 12.71
C GLU A 112 13.38 -9.88 12.43
N ASN A 113 13.38 -11.07 11.86
CA ASN A 113 14.60 -11.83 11.56
C ASN A 113 14.34 -12.84 10.43
N VAL A 114 15.39 -13.54 10.03
CA VAL A 114 15.33 -14.53 8.94
C VAL A 114 14.43 -15.72 9.30
N GLU A 115 14.37 -16.13 10.57
CA GLU A 115 13.53 -17.24 11.03
C GLU A 115 12.04 -16.89 10.88
N THR A 116 11.64 -15.68 11.29
CA THR A 116 10.26 -15.18 11.11
C THR A 116 9.90 -15.10 9.64
N LEU A 117 10.83 -14.67 8.78
CA LEU A 117 10.61 -14.65 7.32
C LEU A 117 10.41 -16.07 6.78
N ASP A 118 11.30 -17.02 7.16
CA ASP A 118 11.24 -18.40 6.71
C ASP A 118 9.91 -19.05 7.10
N HIS A 119 9.47 -18.84 8.33
CA HIS A 119 8.17 -19.33 8.81
C HIS A 119 7.01 -18.77 7.96
N THR A 120 7.00 -17.48 7.68
CA THR A 120 6.00 -16.85 6.81
C THR A 120 6.01 -17.45 5.40
N LEU A 121 7.19 -17.70 4.83
CA LEU A 121 7.34 -18.32 3.52
C LEU A 121 6.88 -19.78 3.49
N ALA A 122 7.13 -20.51 4.58
CA ALA A 122 6.65 -21.88 4.76
C ALA A 122 5.13 -21.95 4.84
N GLU A 123 4.49 -21.00 5.51
CA GLU A 123 3.02 -20.87 5.52
C GLU A 123 2.46 -20.63 4.11
N PHE A 124 3.04 -19.71 3.34
CA PHE A 124 2.61 -19.43 1.97
C PHE A 124 2.78 -20.68 1.08
N THR A 125 3.90 -21.39 1.24
CA THR A 125 4.16 -22.62 0.47
C THR A 125 3.18 -23.74 0.85
N ARG A 126 2.85 -23.89 2.12
CA ARG A 126 1.89 -24.89 2.60
C ARG A 126 0.49 -24.64 2.04
N GLU A 127 0.04 -23.39 2.02
CA GLU A 127 -1.33 -23.03 1.63
C GLU A 127 -1.50 -22.96 0.11
N PHE A 128 -0.48 -22.49 -0.63
CA PHE A 128 -0.59 -22.17 -2.06
C PHE A 128 0.60 -22.63 -2.91
N GLY A 129 1.46 -23.54 -2.41
CA GLY A 129 2.67 -23.97 -3.11
C GLY A 129 2.41 -24.53 -4.51
N GLU A 130 1.30 -25.24 -4.71
CA GLU A 130 0.91 -25.79 -6.02
C GLU A 130 0.53 -24.70 -7.04
N CYS A 131 0.09 -23.53 -6.53
CA CYS A 131 -0.26 -22.38 -7.36
C CYS A 131 0.93 -21.45 -7.63
N ILE A 132 2.11 -21.71 -7.05
CA ILE A 132 3.30 -20.87 -7.21
C ILE A 132 4.29 -21.56 -8.14
N ALA A 133 4.43 -21.05 -9.37
CA ALA A 133 5.43 -21.54 -10.33
C ALA A 133 6.84 -21.00 -10.05
N GLU A 134 6.94 -19.74 -9.63
CA GLU A 134 8.21 -19.07 -9.31
C GLU A 134 8.00 -18.07 -8.19
N ARG A 135 8.98 -17.96 -7.31
CA ARG A 135 9.02 -16.94 -6.24
C ARG A 135 10.36 -16.21 -6.25
N GLN A 136 10.30 -14.91 -6.18
CA GLN A 136 11.47 -14.06 -5.97
C GLN A 136 11.29 -13.23 -4.71
N ILE A 137 12.39 -13.07 -3.95
CA ILE A 137 12.42 -12.28 -2.72
C ILE A 137 13.44 -11.16 -2.90
N ALA A 138 13.04 -9.94 -2.55
CA ALA A 138 13.92 -8.79 -2.48
C ALA A 138 13.83 -8.16 -1.09
N THR A 139 14.94 -8.14 -0.35
CA THR A 139 15.03 -7.45 0.94
C THR A 139 15.28 -5.96 0.70
N ILE A 140 14.47 -5.10 1.31
CA ILE A 140 14.67 -3.66 1.25
C ILE A 140 15.72 -3.28 2.28
N LEU A 141 16.89 -2.86 1.82
CA LEU A 141 17.97 -2.39 2.69
C LEU A 141 17.82 -0.92 3.05
N ARG A 142 17.25 -0.13 2.14
CA ARG A 142 16.98 1.29 2.32
C ARG A 142 15.82 1.71 1.43
N GLY A 143 14.89 2.48 1.98
CA GLY A 143 13.76 3.04 1.25
C GLY A 143 13.52 4.50 1.63
N GLU A 144 13.13 5.32 0.67
CA GLU A 144 12.74 6.71 0.89
C GLU A 144 11.37 6.94 0.25
N TYR A 145 10.50 7.64 0.96
CA TYR A 145 9.21 8.06 0.43
C TYR A 145 9.33 9.46 -0.13
N LEU A 146 9.09 9.60 -1.42
CA LEU A 146 9.16 10.89 -2.09
C LEU A 146 7.74 11.45 -2.24
N PRO A 147 7.50 12.71 -1.82
CA PRO A 147 6.26 13.38 -2.11
C PRO A 147 6.12 13.58 -3.63
N ARG A 148 4.92 13.54 -4.13
CA ARG A 148 4.64 13.82 -5.55
C ARG A 148 4.65 15.32 -5.80
N ASP A 149 5.31 15.74 -6.87
CA ASP A 149 5.31 17.13 -7.35
C ASP A 149 4.06 17.45 -8.18
#